data_2511ff96e02338a2db3c2123baa104e8
#
_entry.id   2511ff96e02338a2db3c2123baa104e8
#
_cell.length_a   1.000
_cell.length_b   1.000
_cell.length_c   1.000
_cell.angle_alpha   90.00
_cell.angle_beta   90.00
_cell.angle_gamma   90.00
#
_symmetry.space_group_name_H-M   'P 1'
#
loop_
_entity.id
_entity.type
_entity.pdbx_description
1 polymer ?
#
loop_
_entity_poly.entity_id
_entity_poly.type
_entity_poly.pdbx_seq_one_letter_code
_entity_poly.pdbx_strand_id
1 'polypeptide(L)'
;MPLAIEPLHPMYAADRACVNTMEQALDLCDELDAGRTGALGVAVDVYHVWWDPKLQQQIERAGRERLLAFHVCDWLTPTTDLLNDRGMMGDGVIDIPRIRGWVEAQGFAGYSEVEIFSTGNWWRRPHEEVLDTCIARHKSAV
;
A
#
# COMPACT_ATOMS: atom_id res chain seq x y z
N MET A 1 0.54 -3.63 20.91
CA MET A 1 0.90 -3.19 19.53
C MET A 1 -0.10 -3.85 18.59
N PRO A 2 -0.83 -3.12 17.77
CA PRO A 2 -1.72 -3.72 16.78
C PRO A 2 -0.94 -4.44 15.67
N LEU A 3 -1.60 -5.40 15.02
CA LEU A 3 -1.09 -6.14 13.88
C LEU A 3 -1.83 -5.70 12.63
N ALA A 4 -1.11 -5.39 11.56
CA ALA A 4 -1.68 -5.05 10.27
C ALA A 4 -1.59 -6.27 9.33
N ILE A 5 -2.71 -6.66 8.74
CA ILE A 5 -2.74 -7.62 7.63
C ILE A 5 -2.51 -6.83 6.35
N GLU A 6 -1.49 -7.17 5.61
CA GLU A 6 -1.19 -6.59 4.32
C GLU A 6 -1.59 -7.56 3.20
N PRO A 7 -2.64 -7.25 2.41
CA PRO A 7 -2.93 -8.04 1.23
C PRO A 7 -1.83 -7.84 0.20
N LEU A 8 -1.27 -8.93 -0.32
CA LEU A 8 -0.28 -8.86 -1.39
C LEU A 8 -0.93 -9.07 -2.76
N HIS A 9 -0.36 -8.44 -3.78
CA HIS A 9 -0.85 -8.56 -5.16
C HIS A 9 -1.03 -10.03 -5.56
N PRO A 10 -2.07 -10.40 -6.32
CA PRO A 10 -2.35 -11.78 -6.73
C PRO A 10 -1.19 -12.51 -7.42
N MET A 11 -0.24 -11.78 -7.98
CA MET A 11 0.98 -12.37 -8.53
C MET A 11 1.78 -13.21 -7.53
N TYR A 12 1.56 -12.98 -6.22
CA TYR A 12 2.22 -13.72 -5.13
C TYR A 12 1.39 -14.87 -4.57
N ALA A 13 0.17 -15.10 -5.08
CA ALA A 13 -0.73 -16.12 -4.55
C ALA A 13 -0.15 -17.54 -4.64
N ALA A 14 0.74 -17.79 -5.60
CA ALA A 14 1.33 -19.10 -5.82
C ALA A 14 2.52 -19.43 -4.88
N ASP A 15 3.14 -18.42 -4.25
CA ASP A 15 4.39 -18.64 -3.51
C ASP A 15 4.41 -18.10 -2.08
N ARG A 16 3.76 -16.97 -1.78
CA ARG A 16 3.93 -16.33 -0.48
C ARG A 16 2.72 -15.63 0.11
N ALA A 17 1.58 -15.56 -0.59
CA ALA A 17 0.44 -14.79 -0.13
C ALA A 17 -0.87 -15.57 -0.23
N CYS A 18 -1.55 -15.77 0.90
CA CYS A 18 -2.91 -16.32 0.93
C CYS A 18 -4.00 -15.24 1.06
N VAL A 19 -3.62 -13.98 1.31
CA VAL A 19 -4.50 -12.82 1.37
C VAL A 19 -4.10 -11.85 0.26
N ASN A 20 -5.00 -11.62 -0.70
CA ASN A 20 -4.67 -10.87 -1.92
C ASN A 20 -5.59 -9.67 -2.17
N THR A 21 -6.64 -9.49 -1.38
CA THR A 21 -7.55 -8.34 -1.49
C THR A 21 -7.79 -7.71 -0.14
N MET A 22 -8.15 -6.42 -0.15
CA MET A 22 -8.58 -5.73 1.06
C MET A 22 -9.80 -6.39 1.70
N GLU A 23 -10.72 -6.93 0.89
CA GLU A 23 -11.90 -7.65 1.37
C GLU A 23 -11.51 -8.85 2.23
N GLN A 24 -10.61 -9.71 1.73
CA GLN A 24 -10.11 -10.88 2.48
C GLN A 24 -9.42 -10.48 3.79
N ALA A 25 -8.59 -9.45 3.77
CA ALA A 25 -7.92 -8.96 4.98
C ALA A 25 -8.91 -8.46 6.03
N LEU A 26 -9.93 -7.72 5.61
CA LEU A 26 -10.97 -7.20 6.50
C LEU A 26 -11.90 -8.30 7.02
N ASP A 27 -12.20 -9.32 6.22
CA ASP A 27 -12.97 -10.48 6.67
C ASP A 27 -12.24 -11.22 7.81
N LEU A 28 -10.92 -11.40 7.68
CA LEU A 28 -10.10 -11.95 8.76
C LEU A 28 -10.08 -11.05 10.00
N CYS A 29 -9.98 -9.72 9.81
CA CYS A 29 -10.07 -8.78 10.94
C CYS A 29 -11.43 -8.88 11.65
N ASP A 30 -12.53 -9.01 10.92
CA ASP A 30 -13.87 -9.10 11.49
C ASP A 30 -14.10 -10.44 12.19
N GLU A 31 -13.52 -11.54 11.69
CA GLU A 31 -13.58 -12.86 12.32
C GLU A 31 -12.73 -12.93 13.61
N LEU A 32 -11.49 -12.47 13.55
CA LEU A 32 -10.51 -12.65 14.63
C LEU A 32 -10.55 -11.55 15.70
N ASP A 33 -11.08 -10.37 15.36
CA ASP A 33 -11.25 -9.21 16.25
C ASP A 33 -12.67 -8.65 16.13
N ALA A 34 -13.67 -9.50 16.31
CA ALA A 34 -15.10 -9.15 16.22
C ALA A 34 -15.51 -8.03 17.19
N GLY A 35 -14.83 -7.92 18.33
CA GLY A 35 -15.02 -6.85 19.31
C GLY A 35 -14.43 -5.50 18.91
N ARG A 36 -13.75 -5.40 17.78
CA ARG A 36 -13.04 -4.19 17.32
C ARG A 36 -12.17 -3.57 18.40
N THR A 37 -11.32 -4.40 19.01
CA THR A 37 -10.45 -3.98 20.12
C THR A 37 -9.28 -3.09 19.66
N GLY A 38 -9.08 -2.96 18.34
CA GLY A 38 -7.93 -2.31 17.74
C GLY A 38 -6.68 -3.17 17.71
N ALA A 39 -6.82 -4.48 17.97
CA ALA A 39 -5.69 -5.42 17.93
C ALA A 39 -5.31 -5.79 16.50
N LEU A 40 -6.26 -5.79 15.58
CA LEU A 40 -6.06 -6.11 14.16
C LEU A 40 -6.54 -4.98 13.26
N GLY A 41 -5.83 -4.79 12.16
CA GLY A 41 -6.21 -3.89 11.08
C GLY A 41 -5.49 -4.26 9.80
N VAL A 42 -5.42 -3.34 8.87
CA VAL A 42 -4.87 -3.55 7.53
C VAL A 42 -3.81 -2.51 7.20
N ALA A 43 -2.83 -2.94 6.42
CA ALA A 43 -1.92 -2.05 5.70
C ALA A 43 -2.42 -1.90 4.26
N VAL A 44 -2.56 -0.67 3.82
CA VAL A 44 -2.87 -0.35 2.42
C VAL A 44 -1.56 -0.06 1.72
N ASP A 45 -0.97 -1.06 1.04
CA ASP A 45 0.14 -0.83 0.12
C ASP A 45 -0.43 -0.66 -1.30
N VAL A 46 -0.27 0.54 -1.86
CA VAL A 46 -0.80 0.84 -3.19
C VAL A 46 -0.27 -0.13 -4.25
N TYR A 47 0.97 -0.62 -4.13
CA TYR A 47 1.56 -1.57 -5.07
C TYR A 47 0.81 -2.89 -5.15
N HIS A 48 0.22 -3.29 -4.03
CA HIS A 48 -0.45 -4.57 -3.92
C HIS A 48 -1.94 -4.52 -4.23
N VAL A 49 -2.58 -3.35 -4.06
CA VAL A 49 -4.06 -3.26 -4.12
C VAL A 49 -4.61 -2.31 -5.18
N TRP A 50 -3.77 -1.55 -5.93
CA TRP A 50 -4.23 -0.56 -6.91
C TRP A 50 -5.19 -1.10 -7.98
N TRP A 51 -5.06 -2.35 -8.32
CA TRP A 51 -5.83 -3.07 -9.33
C TRP A 51 -7.21 -3.53 -8.85
N ASP A 52 -7.45 -3.57 -7.51
CA ASP A 52 -8.67 -4.12 -6.92
C ASP A 52 -9.87 -3.19 -7.20
N PRO A 53 -10.88 -3.64 -7.97
CA PRO A 53 -12.04 -2.80 -8.27
C PRO A 53 -12.90 -2.45 -7.04
N LYS A 54 -12.72 -3.17 -5.93
CA LYS A 54 -13.42 -2.91 -4.66
C LYS A 54 -12.59 -2.06 -3.70
N LEU A 55 -11.39 -1.62 -4.08
CA LEU A 55 -10.45 -0.97 -3.15
C LEU A 55 -11.09 0.19 -2.38
N GLN A 56 -11.74 1.12 -3.07
CA GLN A 56 -12.41 2.25 -2.41
C GLN A 56 -13.43 1.78 -1.36
N GLN A 57 -14.31 0.87 -1.74
CA GLN A 57 -15.34 0.34 -0.85
C GLN A 57 -14.75 -0.33 0.38
N GLN A 58 -13.64 -1.05 0.22
CA GLN A 58 -12.99 -1.74 1.33
C GLN A 58 -12.21 -0.78 2.23
N ILE A 59 -11.62 0.30 1.69
CA ILE A 59 -11.05 1.39 2.49
C ILE A 59 -12.15 2.06 3.34
N GLU A 60 -13.31 2.34 2.75
CA GLU A 60 -14.47 2.87 3.46
C GLU A 60 -14.96 1.92 4.57
N ARG A 61 -15.01 0.59 4.29
CA ARG A 61 -15.35 -0.44 5.28
C ARG A 61 -14.35 -0.51 6.44
N ALA A 62 -13.05 -0.37 6.14
CA ALA A 62 -11.99 -0.39 7.14
C ALA A 62 -12.18 0.74 8.15
N GLY A 63 -12.55 1.93 7.66
CA GLY A 63 -12.65 3.12 8.48
C GLY A 63 -11.35 3.43 9.22
N ARG A 64 -11.35 4.47 10.05
CA ARG A 64 -10.17 4.87 10.81
C ARG A 64 -9.60 3.77 11.70
N GLU A 65 -10.46 2.94 12.26
CA GLU A 65 -10.07 1.99 13.31
C GLU A 65 -9.21 0.84 12.78
N ARG A 66 -9.41 0.44 11.51
CA ARG A 66 -8.68 -0.68 10.92
C ARG A 66 -7.59 -0.25 9.94
N LEU A 67 -7.51 1.02 9.56
CA LEU A 67 -6.42 1.54 8.74
C LEU A 67 -5.19 1.81 9.62
N LEU A 68 -4.19 0.94 9.55
CA LEU A 68 -3.01 0.99 10.42
C LEU A 68 -1.75 1.49 9.72
N ALA A 69 -1.63 1.27 8.41
CA ALA A 69 -0.49 1.70 7.60
C ALA A 69 -0.92 2.06 6.17
N PHE A 70 -0.17 2.96 5.56
CA PHE A 70 -0.34 3.36 4.17
C PHE A 70 1.02 3.43 3.49
N HIS A 71 1.30 2.48 2.58
CA HIS A 71 2.56 2.36 1.86
C HIS A 71 2.41 2.87 0.43
N VAL A 72 3.40 3.62 -0.05
CA VAL A 72 3.39 4.27 -1.35
C VAL A 72 4.64 3.96 -2.17
N CYS A 73 4.42 3.61 -3.40
CA CYS A 73 5.38 3.50 -4.50
C CYS A 73 4.60 3.46 -5.80
N ASP A 74 5.19 3.10 -6.92
CA ASP A 74 4.47 3.02 -8.19
C ASP A 74 4.71 1.72 -8.93
N TRP A 75 3.77 1.38 -9.81
CA TRP A 75 3.81 0.23 -10.69
C TRP A 75 4.28 0.65 -12.08
N LEU A 76 5.47 0.20 -12.48
CA LEU A 76 6.03 0.50 -13.80
C LEU A 76 5.39 -0.34 -14.91
N THR A 77 5.25 0.26 -16.10
CA THR A 77 4.78 -0.45 -17.30
C THR A 77 5.71 -0.17 -18.49
N PRO A 78 6.40 -1.20 -18.99
CA PRO A 78 6.45 -2.57 -18.48
C PRO A 78 7.23 -2.67 -17.16
N THR A 79 6.85 -3.62 -16.30
CA THR A 79 7.73 -4.04 -15.21
C THR A 79 8.64 -5.17 -15.68
N THR A 80 9.87 -5.19 -15.19
CA THR A 80 10.87 -6.21 -15.53
C THR A 80 11.04 -7.24 -14.41
N ASP A 81 10.65 -6.89 -13.19
CA ASP A 81 10.69 -7.76 -12.03
C ASP A 81 9.57 -7.38 -11.06
N LEU A 82 8.64 -8.30 -10.82
CA LEU A 82 7.44 -8.05 -10.01
C LEU A 82 7.75 -7.70 -8.55
N LEU A 83 8.93 -8.06 -8.04
CA LEU A 83 9.33 -7.75 -6.66
C LEU A 83 10.26 -6.53 -6.61
N ASN A 84 11.23 -6.45 -7.51
CA ASN A 84 12.39 -5.56 -7.37
C ASN A 84 12.44 -4.42 -8.41
N ASP A 85 11.33 -4.14 -9.08
CA ASP A 85 11.23 -3.09 -10.10
C ASP A 85 10.09 -2.10 -9.77
N ARG A 86 9.92 -1.78 -8.46
CA ARG A 86 8.96 -0.74 -8.07
C ARG A 86 9.46 0.64 -8.48
N GLY A 87 8.53 1.48 -8.95
CA GLY A 87 8.78 2.88 -9.29
C GLY A 87 8.72 3.82 -8.09
N MET A 88 9.36 4.96 -8.20
CA MET A 88 9.10 6.11 -7.34
C MET A 88 7.68 6.63 -7.60
N MET A 89 7.03 7.20 -6.60
CA MET A 89 5.69 7.76 -6.73
C MET A 89 5.61 8.71 -7.93
N GLY A 90 4.69 8.45 -8.85
CA GLY A 90 4.49 9.20 -10.09
C GLY A 90 5.34 8.74 -11.29
N ASP A 91 6.08 7.64 -11.17
CA ASP A 91 6.83 7.06 -12.30
C ASP A 91 6.01 6.01 -13.07
N GLY A 92 4.90 5.55 -12.52
CA GLY A 92 4.11 4.45 -13.06
C GLY A 92 2.65 4.79 -13.33
N VAL A 93 1.76 3.83 -13.06
CA VAL A 93 0.35 3.89 -13.46
C VAL A 93 -0.64 3.98 -12.30
N ILE A 94 -0.16 3.95 -11.06
CA ILE A 94 -1.03 3.99 -9.88
C ILE A 94 -1.55 5.42 -9.67
N ASP A 95 -2.85 5.57 -9.54
CA ASP A 95 -3.47 6.84 -9.11
C ASP A 95 -3.35 6.99 -7.59
N ILE A 96 -2.12 7.26 -7.14
CA ILE A 96 -1.77 7.35 -5.71
C ILE A 96 -2.55 8.46 -5.00
N PRO A 97 -2.67 9.69 -5.56
CA PRO A 97 -3.44 10.75 -4.92
C PRO A 97 -4.90 10.38 -4.69
N ARG A 98 -5.50 9.62 -5.61
CA ARG A 98 -6.87 9.15 -5.48
C ARG A 98 -7.02 8.16 -4.33
N ILE A 99 -6.10 7.18 -4.24
CA ILE A 99 -6.12 6.17 -3.15
C ILE A 99 -5.86 6.85 -1.81
N ARG A 100 -4.90 7.76 -1.75
CA ARG A 100 -4.65 8.57 -0.55
C ARG A 100 -5.89 9.34 -0.12
N GLY A 101 -6.58 9.97 -1.06
CA GLY A 101 -7.83 10.70 -0.78
C GLY A 101 -8.89 9.79 -0.13
N TRP A 102 -9.03 8.54 -0.56
CA TRP A 102 -9.94 7.58 0.09
C TRP A 102 -9.50 7.23 1.51
N VAL A 103 -8.20 7.02 1.72
CA VAL A 103 -7.63 6.69 3.04
C VAL A 103 -7.78 7.86 4.01
N GLU A 104 -7.45 9.08 3.59
CA GLU A 104 -7.59 10.29 4.39
C GLU A 104 -9.07 10.61 4.72
N ALA A 105 -9.99 10.37 3.78
CA ALA A 105 -11.43 10.56 4.00
C ALA A 105 -11.98 9.66 5.13
N GLN A 106 -11.32 8.56 5.45
CA GLN A 106 -11.66 7.72 6.60
C GLN A 106 -11.03 8.21 7.92
N GLY A 107 -10.28 9.30 7.89
CA GLY A 107 -9.64 9.87 9.07
C GLY A 107 -8.31 9.21 9.44
N PHE A 108 -7.65 8.52 8.50
CA PHE A 108 -6.28 8.06 8.69
C PHE A 108 -5.35 9.26 8.85
N ALA A 109 -4.56 9.25 9.93
CA ALA A 109 -3.63 10.32 10.27
C ALA A 109 -2.20 9.79 10.48
N GLY A 110 -1.91 8.60 9.94
CA GLY A 110 -0.57 8.01 9.95
C GLY A 110 0.33 8.59 8.87
N TYR A 111 1.47 7.97 8.69
CA TYR A 111 2.43 8.35 7.66
C TYR A 111 2.12 7.69 6.32
N SER A 112 2.48 8.36 5.23
CA SER A 112 2.67 7.72 3.93
C SER A 112 4.08 7.16 3.90
N GLU A 113 4.21 5.85 4.00
CA GLU A 113 5.50 5.17 4.07
C GLU A 113 5.98 4.79 2.67
N VAL A 114 7.17 5.26 2.31
CA VAL A 114 7.74 4.97 0.98
C VAL A 114 8.37 3.59 1.00
N GLU A 115 7.85 2.67 0.18
CA GLU A 115 8.34 1.30 0.08
C GLU A 115 8.72 0.93 -1.36
N ILE A 116 9.96 1.21 -1.76
CA ILE A 116 10.44 1.02 -3.13
C ILE A 116 11.52 -0.06 -3.18
N PHE A 117 11.11 -1.31 -3.51
CA PHE A 117 12.05 -2.38 -3.87
C PHE A 117 12.49 -2.16 -5.31
N SER A 118 13.71 -1.67 -5.52
CA SER A 118 14.20 -1.26 -6.84
C SER A 118 15.69 -1.52 -7.02
N THR A 119 16.04 -2.80 -7.13
CA THR A 119 17.43 -3.27 -7.22
C THR A 119 18.18 -2.77 -8.46
N GLY A 120 17.43 -2.54 -9.55
CA GLY A 120 17.98 -2.08 -10.83
C GLY A 120 18.13 -0.56 -10.93
N ASN A 121 17.45 0.21 -10.09
CA ASN A 121 17.37 1.65 -10.20
C ASN A 121 17.57 2.36 -8.85
N TRP A 122 16.52 2.51 -8.02
CA TRP A 122 16.58 3.38 -6.84
C TRP A 122 17.57 2.92 -5.78
N TRP A 123 17.77 1.63 -5.59
CA TRP A 123 18.77 1.09 -4.65
C TRP A 123 20.23 1.26 -5.11
N ARG A 124 20.47 1.72 -6.35
CA ARG A 124 21.80 2.01 -6.89
C ARG A 124 22.18 3.47 -6.84
N ARG A 125 21.22 4.33 -6.47
CA ARG A 125 21.44 5.78 -6.42
C ARG A 125 22.02 6.20 -5.07
N PRO A 126 22.69 7.36 -4.99
CA PRO A 126 23.07 7.96 -3.72
C PRO A 126 21.83 8.14 -2.82
N HIS A 127 21.97 7.82 -1.54
CA HIS A 127 20.83 7.85 -0.60
C HIS A 127 20.24 9.26 -0.43
N GLU A 128 21.07 10.31 -0.50
CA GLU A 128 20.57 11.69 -0.45
C GLU A 128 19.66 12.00 -1.66
N GLU A 129 20.08 11.57 -2.88
CA GLU A 129 19.26 11.74 -4.09
C GLU A 129 17.91 11.02 -3.94
N VAL A 130 17.91 9.80 -3.40
CA VAL A 130 16.70 9.03 -3.18
C VAL A 130 15.77 9.73 -2.19
N LEU A 131 16.32 10.21 -1.07
CA LEU A 131 15.57 10.90 -0.04
C LEU A 131 14.95 12.21 -0.56
N ASP A 132 15.74 13.04 -1.24
CA ASP A 132 15.26 14.29 -1.82
C ASP A 132 14.16 14.03 -2.85
N THR A 133 14.29 12.97 -3.64
CA THR A 133 13.28 12.56 -4.62
C THR A 133 12.00 12.09 -3.90
N CYS A 134 12.10 11.27 -2.86
CA CYS A 134 10.95 10.85 -2.05
C CYS A 134 10.20 12.07 -1.50
N ILE A 135 10.92 13.05 -0.93
CA ILE A 135 10.32 14.27 -0.37
C ILE A 135 9.61 15.09 -1.47
N ALA A 136 10.24 15.23 -2.63
CA ALA A 136 9.65 15.99 -3.75
C ALA A 136 8.41 15.28 -4.30
N ARG A 137 8.49 13.98 -4.51
CA ARG A 137 7.40 13.16 -5.07
C ARG A 137 6.23 12.99 -4.10
N HIS A 138 6.49 12.90 -2.81
CA HIS A 138 5.42 12.90 -1.81
C HIS A 138 4.55 14.17 -1.89
N LYS A 139 5.13 15.30 -2.25
CA LYS A 139 4.40 16.56 -2.39
C LYS A 139 3.66 16.72 -3.72
N SER A 140 4.04 15.99 -4.76
CA SER A 140 3.54 16.17 -6.11
C SER A 140 2.79 14.99 -6.71
N ALA A 141 2.97 13.80 -6.16
CA ALA A 141 2.46 12.55 -6.73
C ALA A 141 1.78 11.62 -5.69
N VAL A 142 1.63 12.08 -4.45
CA VAL A 142 0.95 11.34 -3.38
C VAL A 142 -0.24 12.11 -2.83
#